data_155ae7571672ad3f4905d1911a581137
#
_entry.id   155ae7571672ad3f4905d1911a581137
#
_cell.length_a   1.000
_cell.length_b   1.000
_cell.length_c   1.000
_cell.angle_alpha   90.00
_cell.angle_beta   90.00
_cell.angle_gamma   90.00
#
_symmetry.space_group_name_H-M   'P 1'
#
loop_
_entity.id
_entity.type
_entity.pdbx_description
1 polymer ?
#
loop_
_entity_poly.entity_id
_entity_poly.type
_entity_poly.pdbx_seq_one_letter_code
_entity_poly.pdbx_strand_id
1 'polypeptide(L)'
;MINLISKCDGWQDDYEGDGRRFYTDGPHVHAYIKELTRDTGLDEMITVGEMNSTSLEQCKLYANPAEKELSMCFQFHHLKVDYKDGDKWKLQRPDIPKLKDILKTWQEEMQRAGSNMAVFWDNHDQPRAVSRFGSEDKYWKESAKMLAMCIHFMRGTPYIYQGDEIGMQNPHFSSIEQYRDVESIRNYEKLLAEGKRKEDILKALAERSRDNGRTPMQWEKNGGFTKGSPWIGYGDSVSDINVAAQENEEDSILNFYRKMVQYRKNRKIIREGEISFQDCGEKVLAYERILGKEKLFVLCNFSENPSEQIVLPEEETGWTILEDSYTECNHFPERNVLILRPYEGIVLESREKI
;
A
#
# COMPACT_ATOMS: atom_id res chain seq x y z
N MET A 1 -8.47 -12.38 -10.54
CA MET A 1 -8.41 -11.23 -11.49
C MET A 1 -9.67 -11.25 -12.35
N ILE A 2 -10.68 -10.51 -11.91
CA ILE A 2 -12.00 -10.53 -12.54
C ILE A 2 -12.01 -9.91 -13.95
N ASN A 3 -11.11 -8.99 -14.22
CA ASN A 3 -11.00 -8.30 -15.50
C ASN A 3 -10.47 -9.18 -16.68
N LEU A 4 -10.22 -10.46 -16.44
CA LEU A 4 -9.70 -11.40 -17.43
C LEU A 4 -10.77 -12.40 -17.95
N ILE A 5 -12.02 -12.22 -17.58
CA ILE A 5 -13.11 -13.16 -17.92
C ILE A 5 -13.63 -13.01 -19.35
N SER A 6 -13.40 -11.88 -20.00
CA SER A 6 -13.79 -11.63 -21.38
C SER A 6 -12.57 -11.60 -22.29
N LYS A 7 -12.61 -12.35 -23.38
CA LYS A 7 -11.52 -12.48 -24.35
C LYS A 7 -11.97 -11.98 -25.70
N CYS A 8 -11.00 -11.50 -26.50
CA CYS A 8 -11.27 -11.16 -27.89
C CYS A 8 -11.49 -12.42 -28.73
N ASP A 9 -12.38 -12.35 -29.72
CA ASP A 9 -12.53 -13.40 -30.72
C ASP A 9 -11.37 -13.36 -31.71
N GLY A 10 -10.79 -14.49 -32.05
CA GLY A 10 -9.70 -14.60 -33.02
C GLY A 10 -8.39 -13.98 -32.54
N TRP A 11 -7.57 -14.76 -31.89
CA TRP A 11 -6.27 -14.32 -31.42
C TRP A 11 -5.24 -14.32 -32.55
N GLN A 12 -4.49 -13.21 -32.61
CA GLN A 12 -3.32 -13.09 -33.47
C GLN A 12 -2.05 -13.23 -32.62
N ASP A 13 -0.91 -13.49 -33.28
CA ASP A 13 0.37 -13.47 -32.59
C ASP A 13 0.67 -12.08 -32.02
N ASP A 14 1.22 -12.04 -30.83
CA ASP A 14 1.62 -10.83 -30.12
C ASP A 14 3.15 -10.83 -29.96
N TYR A 15 3.83 -10.66 -31.09
CA TYR A 15 5.30 -10.78 -31.16
C TYR A 15 6.05 -9.76 -30.29
N GLU A 16 5.42 -8.64 -29.95
CA GLU A 16 6.00 -7.57 -29.15
C GLU A 16 5.45 -7.52 -27.71
N GLY A 17 4.51 -8.40 -27.38
CA GLY A 17 3.79 -8.41 -26.10
C GLY A 17 3.70 -9.82 -25.49
N ASP A 18 2.89 -9.89 -24.44
CA ASP A 18 2.63 -11.14 -23.69
C ASP A 18 1.19 -11.67 -23.90
N GLY A 19 0.49 -11.16 -24.89
CA GLY A 19 -0.88 -11.54 -25.23
C GLY A 19 -1.97 -10.90 -24.35
N ARG A 20 -1.62 -10.15 -23.31
CA ARG A 20 -2.60 -9.59 -22.35
C ARG A 20 -3.65 -8.70 -23.01
N ARG A 21 -3.31 -7.98 -24.06
CA ARG A 21 -4.25 -7.14 -24.83
C ARG A 21 -5.47 -7.88 -25.36
N PHE A 22 -5.39 -9.22 -25.51
CA PHE A 22 -6.51 -10.01 -26.02
C PHE A 22 -7.48 -10.49 -24.94
N TYR A 23 -7.11 -10.37 -23.66
CA TYR A 23 -7.93 -10.89 -22.56
C TYR A 23 -7.99 -9.99 -21.33
N THR A 24 -7.27 -8.86 -21.30
CA THR A 24 -7.42 -7.87 -20.23
C THR A 24 -8.48 -6.87 -20.61
N ASP A 25 -9.48 -6.69 -19.75
CA ASP A 25 -10.62 -5.79 -19.99
C ASP A 25 -11.29 -6.02 -21.35
N GLY A 26 -11.52 -7.29 -21.70
CA GLY A 26 -12.06 -7.66 -23.01
C GLY A 26 -13.48 -7.12 -23.27
N PRO A 27 -13.98 -7.20 -24.50
CA PRO A 27 -15.10 -6.39 -24.98
C PRO A 27 -16.42 -6.58 -24.24
N HIS A 28 -16.61 -7.69 -23.53
CA HIS A 28 -17.86 -8.00 -22.80
C HIS A 28 -17.70 -8.05 -21.29
N VAL A 29 -16.53 -7.67 -20.75
CA VAL A 29 -16.22 -7.84 -19.34
C VAL A 29 -17.22 -7.14 -18.43
N HIS A 30 -17.57 -5.90 -18.71
CA HIS A 30 -18.56 -5.15 -17.92
C HIS A 30 -19.96 -5.76 -18.01
N ALA A 31 -20.37 -6.25 -19.19
CA ALA A 31 -21.64 -6.92 -19.35
C ALA A 31 -21.71 -8.20 -18.50
N TYR A 32 -20.63 -9.00 -18.51
CA TYR A 32 -20.56 -10.24 -17.72
C TYR A 32 -20.56 -9.98 -16.21
N ILE A 33 -19.86 -8.94 -15.74
CA ILE A 33 -19.87 -8.61 -14.31
C ILE A 33 -21.24 -8.08 -13.88
N LYS A 34 -21.90 -7.23 -14.69
CA LYS A 34 -23.27 -6.75 -14.44
C LYS A 34 -24.27 -7.91 -14.41
N GLU A 35 -24.17 -8.85 -15.33
CA GLU A 35 -24.99 -10.07 -15.35
C GLU A 35 -24.76 -10.90 -14.08
N LEU A 36 -23.50 -11.17 -13.73
CA LEU A 36 -23.14 -11.89 -12.52
C LEU A 36 -23.72 -11.22 -11.27
N THR A 37 -23.53 -9.92 -11.12
CA THR A 37 -24.02 -9.14 -9.97
C THR A 37 -25.54 -9.19 -9.86
N ARG A 38 -26.25 -8.95 -10.96
CA ARG A 38 -27.71 -8.99 -11.01
C ARG A 38 -28.29 -10.38 -10.68
N ASP A 39 -27.71 -11.42 -11.27
CA ASP A 39 -28.28 -12.78 -11.20
C ASP A 39 -27.95 -13.50 -9.88
N THR A 40 -26.96 -13.01 -9.14
CA THR A 40 -26.51 -13.59 -7.86
C THR A 40 -26.79 -12.71 -6.64
N GLY A 41 -27.30 -11.49 -6.81
CA GLY A 41 -27.56 -10.54 -5.70
C GLY A 41 -26.27 -9.99 -5.06
N LEU A 42 -25.15 -9.95 -5.80
CA LEU A 42 -23.90 -9.41 -5.30
C LEU A 42 -23.91 -7.89 -5.10
N ASP A 43 -24.91 -7.18 -5.61
CA ASP A 43 -25.13 -5.76 -5.36
C ASP A 43 -25.52 -5.46 -3.90
N GLU A 44 -26.00 -6.45 -3.15
CA GLU A 44 -26.26 -6.35 -1.71
C GLU A 44 -25.04 -6.73 -0.85
N MET A 45 -23.92 -7.11 -1.48
CA MET A 45 -22.70 -7.56 -0.80
C MET A 45 -21.53 -6.63 -1.06
N ILE A 46 -20.51 -6.70 -0.21
CA ILE A 46 -19.23 -6.05 -0.47
C ILE A 46 -18.45 -6.92 -1.47
N THR A 47 -18.23 -6.38 -2.66
CA THR A 47 -17.46 -7.02 -3.71
C THR A 47 -16.17 -6.23 -4.00
N VAL A 48 -15.06 -6.94 -4.17
CA VAL A 48 -13.75 -6.32 -4.39
C VAL A 48 -13.08 -6.95 -5.60
N GLY A 49 -12.76 -6.12 -6.59
CA GLY A 49 -12.09 -6.58 -7.80
C GLY A 49 -10.58 -6.49 -7.70
N GLU A 50 -9.88 -7.59 -7.96
CA GLU A 50 -8.45 -7.57 -8.21
C GLU A 50 -8.20 -7.31 -9.70
N MET A 51 -7.69 -6.11 -10.01
CA MET A 51 -7.51 -5.61 -11.38
C MET A 51 -6.05 -5.64 -11.80
N ASN A 52 -5.67 -6.67 -12.53
CA ASN A 52 -4.32 -6.76 -13.05
C ASN A 52 -4.19 -6.02 -14.39
N SER A 53 -3.25 -5.06 -14.45
CA SER A 53 -2.94 -4.30 -15.68
C SER A 53 -4.09 -3.47 -16.27
N THR A 54 -5.16 -3.29 -15.51
CA THR A 54 -6.33 -2.48 -15.90
C THR A 54 -5.97 -1.00 -15.90
N SER A 55 -6.53 -0.25 -16.84
CA SER A 55 -6.40 1.21 -16.89
C SER A 55 -7.25 1.89 -15.82
N LEU A 56 -6.90 3.14 -15.52
CA LEU A 56 -7.69 3.99 -14.63
C LEU A 56 -9.12 4.16 -15.15
N GLU A 57 -9.30 4.33 -16.46
CA GLU A 57 -10.61 4.51 -17.09
C GLU A 57 -11.51 3.29 -16.90
N GLN A 58 -10.94 2.08 -17.00
CA GLN A 58 -11.69 0.86 -16.72
C GLN A 58 -12.04 0.73 -15.23
N CYS A 59 -11.10 1.05 -14.34
CA CYS A 59 -11.38 1.01 -12.90
C CYS A 59 -12.47 2.00 -12.47
N LYS A 60 -12.58 3.15 -13.12
CA LYS A 60 -13.69 4.09 -12.90
C LYS A 60 -15.05 3.44 -13.17
N LEU A 61 -15.15 2.57 -14.17
CA LEU A 61 -16.38 1.86 -14.48
C LEU A 61 -16.65 0.72 -13.49
N TYR A 62 -15.67 -0.17 -13.28
CA TYR A 62 -15.81 -1.33 -12.39
C TYR A 62 -16.30 -0.97 -10.99
N ALA A 63 -15.82 0.13 -10.43
CA ALA A 63 -16.07 0.51 -9.04
C ALA A 63 -17.02 1.72 -8.88
N ASN A 64 -17.72 2.11 -9.95
CA ASN A 64 -18.73 3.14 -9.87
C ASN A 64 -20.05 2.54 -9.37
N PRO A 65 -20.64 3.04 -8.26
CA PRO A 65 -21.90 2.52 -7.76
C PRO A 65 -23.06 2.57 -8.77
N ALA A 66 -23.05 3.52 -9.71
CA ALA A 66 -24.08 3.62 -10.74
C ALA A 66 -24.02 2.48 -11.76
N GLU A 67 -22.85 1.89 -11.97
CA GLU A 67 -22.64 0.79 -12.92
C GLU A 67 -23.05 -0.58 -12.34
N LYS A 68 -23.17 -0.69 -11.00
CA LYS A 68 -23.59 -1.92 -10.29
C LYS A 68 -22.73 -3.14 -10.65
N GLU A 69 -21.42 -2.96 -10.74
CA GLU A 69 -20.48 -4.04 -11.00
C GLU A 69 -19.81 -4.51 -9.71
N LEU A 70 -18.93 -3.71 -9.16
CA LEU A 70 -18.16 -4.02 -7.94
C LEU A 70 -18.27 -2.88 -6.95
N SER A 71 -18.16 -3.20 -5.65
CA SER A 71 -18.15 -2.16 -4.60
C SER A 71 -16.88 -1.32 -4.65
N MET A 72 -15.75 -1.93 -4.99
CA MET A 72 -14.43 -1.28 -5.12
C MET A 72 -13.45 -2.17 -5.88
N CYS A 73 -12.31 -1.62 -6.28
CA CYS A 73 -11.26 -2.37 -6.93
C CYS A 73 -9.86 -2.00 -6.41
N PHE A 74 -8.95 -2.98 -6.46
CA PHE A 74 -7.51 -2.80 -6.28
C PHE A 74 -6.83 -2.39 -7.58
N GLN A 75 -5.95 -1.42 -7.52
CA GLN A 75 -4.99 -1.10 -8.57
C GLN A 75 -3.57 -1.49 -8.11
N PHE A 76 -2.70 -1.88 -9.05
CA PHE A 76 -1.37 -2.40 -8.76
C PHE A 76 -0.24 -1.51 -9.32
N HIS A 77 -0.55 -0.34 -9.84
CA HIS A 77 0.43 0.53 -10.49
C HIS A 77 1.49 1.05 -9.52
N HIS A 78 1.10 1.38 -8.28
CA HIS A 78 2.00 1.84 -7.22
C HIS A 78 3.02 0.76 -6.79
N LEU A 79 2.74 -0.52 -7.05
CA LEU A 79 3.63 -1.63 -6.74
C LEU A 79 4.73 -1.87 -7.79
N LYS A 80 4.85 -1.03 -8.80
CA LYS A 80 5.86 -1.16 -9.86
C LYS A 80 6.86 0.00 -9.88
N VAL A 81 6.85 0.84 -8.85
CA VAL A 81 7.71 2.04 -8.78
C VAL A 81 9.18 1.72 -8.49
N ASP A 82 9.48 0.49 -8.14
CA ASP A 82 10.80 -0.03 -7.88
C ASP A 82 11.24 -1.14 -8.87
N TYR A 83 10.53 -1.26 -10.00
CA TYR A 83 10.90 -2.17 -11.10
C TYR A 83 11.82 -1.42 -12.08
N LYS A 84 13.12 -1.65 -11.98
CA LYS A 84 14.09 -1.04 -12.89
C LYS A 84 13.88 -1.55 -14.31
N ASP A 85 13.68 -0.65 -15.25
CA ASP A 85 13.36 -0.97 -16.66
C ASP A 85 12.11 -1.88 -16.81
N GLY A 86 11.17 -1.81 -15.87
CA GLY A 86 9.98 -2.67 -15.85
C GLY A 86 10.23 -4.11 -15.38
N ASP A 87 11.45 -4.46 -15.00
CA ASP A 87 11.83 -5.80 -14.54
C ASP A 87 11.82 -5.88 -13.00
N LYS A 88 10.95 -6.73 -12.45
CA LYS A 88 10.80 -6.99 -11.02
C LYS A 88 12.11 -7.41 -10.34
N TRP A 89 12.96 -8.14 -11.05
CA TRP A 89 14.17 -8.74 -10.51
C TRP A 89 15.42 -7.86 -10.60
N LYS A 90 15.30 -6.71 -11.28
CA LYS A 90 16.33 -5.68 -11.27
C LYS A 90 16.08 -4.72 -10.12
N LEU A 91 16.95 -4.76 -9.11
CA LEU A 91 16.78 -3.97 -7.89
C LEU A 91 16.98 -2.48 -8.14
N GLN A 92 16.06 -1.69 -7.62
CA GLN A 92 16.20 -0.26 -7.39
C GLN A 92 15.36 0.15 -6.17
N ARG A 93 15.69 1.28 -5.56
CA ARG A 93 14.82 1.86 -4.52
C ARG A 93 13.51 2.35 -5.15
N PRO A 94 12.41 2.39 -4.38
CA PRO A 94 11.16 2.97 -4.85
C PRO A 94 11.34 4.39 -5.37
N ASP A 95 10.81 4.66 -6.55
CA ASP A 95 10.71 5.99 -7.14
C ASP A 95 9.55 6.73 -6.46
N ILE A 96 9.87 7.54 -5.44
CA ILE A 96 8.86 8.23 -4.62
C ILE A 96 8.10 9.30 -5.42
N PRO A 97 8.73 10.13 -6.26
CA PRO A 97 7.99 11.00 -7.18
C PRO A 97 6.94 10.25 -8.01
N LYS A 98 7.31 9.14 -8.62
CA LYS A 98 6.39 8.29 -9.40
C LYS A 98 5.29 7.68 -8.53
N LEU A 99 5.61 7.24 -7.31
CA LEU A 99 4.62 6.76 -6.35
C LEU A 99 3.58 7.84 -6.03
N LYS A 100 4.03 9.06 -5.76
CA LYS A 100 3.16 10.23 -5.50
C LYS A 100 2.24 10.50 -6.68
N ASP A 101 2.77 10.56 -7.89
CA ASP A 101 1.99 10.82 -9.11
C ASP A 101 0.92 9.76 -9.34
N ILE A 102 1.25 8.48 -9.15
CA ILE A 102 0.29 7.38 -9.27
C ILE A 102 -0.80 7.52 -8.21
N LEU A 103 -0.46 7.69 -6.95
CA LEU A 103 -1.45 7.79 -5.87
C LEU A 103 -2.34 9.01 -6.05
N LYS A 104 -1.78 10.18 -6.38
CA LYS A 104 -2.52 11.39 -6.70
C LYS A 104 -3.51 11.15 -7.83
N THR A 105 -3.01 10.71 -8.98
CA THR A 105 -3.84 10.50 -10.18
C THR A 105 -4.99 9.56 -9.90
N TRP A 106 -4.72 8.40 -9.29
CA TRP A 106 -5.77 7.41 -8.99
C TRP A 106 -6.78 7.93 -7.97
N GLN A 107 -6.34 8.55 -6.89
CA GLN A 107 -7.24 9.07 -5.85
C GLN A 107 -8.16 10.18 -6.38
N GLU A 108 -7.59 11.17 -7.07
CA GLU A 108 -8.37 12.31 -7.58
C GLU A 108 -9.29 11.91 -8.73
N GLU A 109 -8.84 11.07 -9.66
CA GLU A 109 -9.65 10.67 -10.81
C GLU A 109 -10.78 9.71 -10.41
N MET A 110 -10.53 8.76 -9.50
CA MET A 110 -11.60 7.90 -8.95
C MET A 110 -12.62 8.72 -8.15
N GLN A 111 -12.17 9.76 -7.43
CA GLN A 111 -13.08 10.69 -6.75
C GLN A 111 -13.95 11.45 -7.75
N ARG A 112 -13.38 12.02 -8.83
CA ARG A 112 -14.14 12.75 -9.86
C ARG A 112 -15.18 11.86 -10.53
N ALA A 113 -14.88 10.57 -10.70
CA ALA A 113 -15.81 9.59 -11.26
C ALA A 113 -16.87 9.13 -10.26
N GLY A 114 -16.77 9.47 -8.98
CA GLY A 114 -17.61 8.93 -7.91
C GLY A 114 -17.35 7.45 -7.61
N SER A 115 -16.23 6.91 -8.05
CA SER A 115 -15.87 5.50 -7.94
C SER A 115 -15.06 5.21 -6.68
N ASN A 116 -15.13 3.98 -6.17
CA ASN A 116 -14.49 3.58 -4.94
C ASN A 116 -13.18 2.82 -5.17
N MET A 117 -12.28 2.91 -4.20
CA MET A 117 -10.98 2.22 -4.24
C MET A 117 -10.75 1.38 -3.00
N ALA A 118 -10.10 0.23 -3.19
CA ALA A 118 -9.35 -0.45 -2.15
C ALA A 118 -7.91 0.10 -2.15
N VAL A 119 -7.41 0.52 -1.00
CA VAL A 119 -6.05 1.05 -0.83
C VAL A 119 -5.23 0.12 0.05
N PHE A 120 -3.97 -0.11 -0.31
CA PHE A 120 -3.11 -1.09 0.36
C PHE A 120 -1.63 -0.83 0.02
N TRP A 121 -0.72 -1.38 0.82
CA TRP A 121 0.70 -1.32 0.55
C TRP A 121 1.28 -2.62 0.01
N ASP A 122 0.78 -3.76 0.51
CA ASP A 122 1.22 -5.09 0.10
C ASP A 122 0.10 -6.13 0.16
N ASN A 123 0.43 -7.35 -0.20
CA ASN A 123 -0.43 -8.52 -0.13
C ASN A 123 0.41 -9.81 -0.19
N HIS A 124 -0.25 -10.98 -0.28
CA HIS A 124 0.38 -12.30 -0.39
C HIS A 124 1.28 -12.50 -1.63
N ASP A 125 1.29 -11.58 -2.56
CA ASP A 125 2.11 -11.61 -3.78
C ASP A 125 3.18 -10.50 -3.82
N GLN A 126 3.37 -9.77 -2.72
CA GLN A 126 4.29 -8.66 -2.62
C GLN A 126 5.27 -8.82 -1.45
N PRO A 127 6.45 -8.19 -1.51
CA PRO A 127 7.30 -8.00 -0.35
C PRO A 127 6.58 -7.19 0.74
N ARG A 128 7.04 -7.33 1.98
CA ARG A 128 6.49 -6.57 3.12
C ARG A 128 6.62 -5.07 2.92
N ALA A 129 5.55 -4.35 3.27
CA ALA A 129 5.45 -2.91 3.03
C ALA A 129 6.57 -2.11 3.68
N VAL A 130 6.92 -2.41 4.94
CA VAL A 130 7.97 -1.69 5.66
C VAL A 130 9.35 -1.92 5.08
N SER A 131 9.66 -3.13 4.61
CA SER A 131 10.92 -3.45 3.93
C SER A 131 11.06 -2.75 2.60
N ARG A 132 9.94 -2.50 1.92
CA ARG A 132 9.91 -1.93 0.58
C ARG A 132 9.88 -0.41 0.56
N PHE A 133 9.04 0.20 1.39
CA PHE A 133 8.74 1.64 1.38
C PHE A 133 9.21 2.36 2.64
N GLY A 134 9.57 1.62 3.68
CA GLY A 134 10.00 2.13 4.97
C GLY A 134 11.48 1.89 5.25
N SER A 135 11.76 1.61 6.51
CA SER A 135 13.08 1.26 7.04
C SER A 135 12.97 -0.01 7.88
N GLU A 136 13.91 -0.92 7.75
CA GLU A 136 13.99 -2.13 8.58
C GLU A 136 14.84 -1.94 9.83
N ASP A 137 15.59 -0.83 9.89
CA ASP A 137 16.57 -0.52 10.92
C ASP A 137 16.09 0.58 11.87
N LYS A 138 16.88 1.63 11.99
CA LYS A 138 16.73 2.75 12.93
C LYS A 138 15.33 3.38 12.95
N TYR A 139 14.66 3.47 11.81
CA TYR A 139 13.35 4.12 11.68
C TYR A 139 12.22 3.13 11.39
N TRP A 140 12.41 1.86 11.79
CA TRP A 140 11.42 0.81 11.56
C TRP A 140 10.03 1.16 12.10
N LYS A 141 9.95 1.57 13.35
CA LYS A 141 8.70 1.91 14.03
C LYS A 141 8.02 3.12 13.38
N GLU A 142 8.77 4.18 13.19
CA GLU A 142 8.26 5.43 12.61
C GLU A 142 7.79 5.23 11.18
N SER A 143 8.55 4.51 10.37
CA SER A 143 8.18 4.24 8.98
C SER A 143 6.96 3.33 8.85
N ALA A 144 6.82 2.31 9.69
CA ALA A 144 5.63 1.47 9.72
C ALA A 144 4.38 2.27 10.11
N LYS A 145 4.48 3.15 11.11
CA LYS A 145 3.40 4.06 11.51
C LYS A 145 3.07 5.08 10.42
N MET A 146 4.08 5.65 9.76
CA MET A 146 3.90 6.57 8.63
C MET A 146 3.14 5.89 7.48
N LEU A 147 3.51 4.66 7.12
CA LEU A 147 2.81 3.87 6.10
C LEU A 147 1.35 3.59 6.50
N ALA A 148 1.10 3.21 7.75
CA ALA A 148 -0.25 3.05 8.28
C ALA A 148 -1.07 4.34 8.13
N MET A 149 -0.54 5.46 8.59
CA MET A 149 -1.17 6.77 8.51
C MET A 149 -1.50 7.14 7.07
N CYS A 150 -0.55 6.96 6.17
CA CYS A 150 -0.68 7.31 4.77
C CYS A 150 -1.94 6.72 4.14
N ILE A 151 -2.19 5.40 4.29
CA ILE A 151 -3.36 4.76 3.67
C ILE A 151 -4.65 4.90 4.47
N HIS A 152 -4.57 5.00 5.80
CA HIS A 152 -5.78 5.10 6.62
C HIS A 152 -6.49 6.44 6.47
N PHE A 153 -5.79 7.50 6.13
CA PHE A 153 -6.37 8.81 5.87
C PHE A 153 -6.73 9.06 4.40
N MET A 154 -6.30 8.20 3.45
CA MET A 154 -6.73 8.28 2.05
C MET A 154 -8.22 8.01 1.88
N ARG A 155 -8.77 8.50 0.75
CA ARG A 155 -10.11 8.13 0.30
C ARG A 155 -10.10 6.69 -0.19
N GLY A 156 -11.16 5.94 0.11
CA GLY A 156 -11.26 4.50 -0.19
C GLY A 156 -11.23 3.63 1.07
N THR A 157 -11.20 2.33 0.88
CA THR A 157 -11.17 1.34 1.97
C THR A 157 -9.75 0.78 2.13
N PRO A 158 -9.08 1.01 3.26
CA PRO A 158 -7.76 0.42 3.51
C PRO A 158 -7.87 -1.07 3.76
N TYR A 159 -7.01 -1.82 3.11
CA TYR A 159 -6.78 -3.24 3.31
C TYR A 159 -5.43 -3.41 3.99
N ILE A 160 -5.46 -3.90 5.21
CA ILE A 160 -4.28 -4.16 6.02
C ILE A 160 -3.90 -5.62 5.81
N TYR A 161 -2.74 -5.86 5.23
CA TYR A 161 -2.25 -7.23 5.08
C TYR A 161 -1.71 -7.74 6.41
N GLN A 162 -1.92 -9.04 6.69
CA GLN A 162 -1.48 -9.65 7.94
C GLN A 162 0.02 -9.45 8.16
N GLY A 163 0.37 -8.85 9.29
CA GLY A 163 1.74 -8.49 9.66
C GLY A 163 2.09 -7.01 9.47
N ASP A 164 1.35 -6.23 8.65
CA ASP A 164 1.54 -4.79 8.56
C ASP A 164 1.33 -4.12 9.91
N GLU A 165 0.31 -4.58 10.65
CA GLU A 165 -0.10 -4.05 11.94
C GLU A 165 0.95 -4.23 13.06
N ILE A 166 1.96 -5.05 12.82
CA ILE A 166 3.11 -5.21 13.72
C ILE A 166 4.44 -4.85 13.05
N GLY A 167 4.42 -4.34 11.82
CA GLY A 167 5.61 -3.96 11.07
C GLY A 167 6.49 -5.15 10.67
N MET A 168 5.90 -6.28 10.27
CA MET A 168 6.65 -7.43 9.79
C MET A 168 7.53 -7.06 8.60
N GLN A 169 8.75 -7.58 8.62
CA GLN A 169 9.78 -7.38 7.60
C GLN A 169 9.88 -8.58 6.66
N ASN A 170 10.58 -8.41 5.54
CA ASN A 170 10.99 -9.52 4.71
C ASN A 170 11.79 -10.54 5.54
N PRO A 171 11.69 -11.85 5.27
CA PRO A 171 12.34 -12.88 6.09
C PRO A 171 13.86 -12.98 5.90
N HIS A 172 14.44 -12.27 4.93
CA HIS A 172 15.89 -12.28 4.58
C HIS A 172 16.45 -13.69 4.34
N PHE A 173 15.69 -14.54 3.65
CA PHE A 173 16.13 -15.88 3.31
C PHE A 173 17.45 -15.85 2.51
N SER A 174 18.42 -16.63 2.95
CA SER A 174 19.78 -16.67 2.41
C SER A 174 20.07 -17.84 1.46
N SER A 175 19.11 -18.76 1.32
CA SER A 175 19.25 -19.98 0.54
C SER A 175 17.99 -20.27 -0.25
N ILE A 176 18.14 -20.84 -1.46
CA ILE A 176 17.00 -21.16 -2.34
C ILE A 176 16.07 -22.23 -1.72
N GLU A 177 16.58 -23.09 -0.88
CA GLU A 177 15.82 -24.13 -0.20
C GLU A 177 14.76 -23.60 0.79
N GLN A 178 14.88 -22.31 1.18
CA GLN A 178 13.91 -21.63 2.04
C GLN A 178 12.70 -21.12 1.27
N TYR A 179 12.82 -20.94 -0.06
CA TYR A 179 11.76 -20.46 -0.92
C TYR A 179 10.81 -21.58 -1.35
N ARG A 180 9.52 -21.24 -1.55
CA ARG A 180 8.45 -22.14 -1.98
C ARG A 180 7.75 -21.66 -3.25
N ASP A 181 7.81 -20.38 -3.54
CA ASP A 181 7.16 -19.78 -4.69
C ASP A 181 7.80 -20.23 -6.00
N VAL A 182 6.96 -20.78 -6.89
CA VAL A 182 7.38 -21.31 -8.19
C VAL A 182 8.03 -20.23 -9.08
N GLU A 183 7.53 -18.98 -9.02
CA GLU A 183 8.13 -17.86 -9.77
C GLU A 183 9.58 -17.62 -9.29
N SER A 184 9.80 -17.62 -7.99
CA SER A 184 11.11 -17.41 -7.38
C SER A 184 12.09 -18.52 -7.73
N ILE A 185 11.66 -19.79 -7.63
CA ILE A 185 12.49 -20.95 -7.95
C ILE A 185 12.88 -20.97 -9.44
N ARG A 186 11.91 -20.77 -10.33
CA ARG A 186 12.16 -20.75 -11.78
C ARG A 186 13.05 -19.57 -12.20
N ASN A 187 12.87 -18.41 -11.57
CA ASN A 187 13.71 -17.25 -11.85
C ASN A 187 15.15 -17.49 -11.38
N TYR A 188 15.32 -18.11 -10.20
CA TYR A 188 16.64 -18.49 -9.69
C TYR A 188 17.37 -19.41 -10.69
N GLU A 189 16.71 -20.49 -11.13
CA GLU A 189 17.26 -21.45 -12.09
C GLU A 189 17.62 -20.78 -13.43
N LYS A 190 16.73 -19.94 -13.96
CA LYS A 190 16.94 -19.19 -15.20
C LYS A 190 18.15 -18.27 -15.11
N LEU A 191 18.23 -17.42 -14.08
CA LEU A 191 19.32 -16.47 -13.93
C LEU A 191 20.67 -17.14 -13.66
N LEU A 192 20.65 -18.27 -12.95
CA LEU A 192 21.85 -19.09 -12.75
C LEU A 192 22.35 -19.68 -14.07
N ALA A 193 21.43 -20.18 -14.93
CA ALA A 193 21.78 -20.67 -16.27
C ALA A 193 22.28 -19.57 -17.20
N GLU A 194 21.85 -18.32 -16.99
CA GLU A 194 22.37 -17.13 -17.69
C GLU A 194 23.73 -16.66 -17.15
N GLY A 195 24.32 -17.35 -16.16
CA GLY A 195 25.63 -17.04 -15.59
C GLY A 195 25.64 -15.89 -14.56
N LYS A 196 24.48 -15.52 -14.00
CA LYS A 196 24.42 -14.56 -12.91
C LYS A 196 24.99 -15.18 -11.62
N ARG A 197 25.58 -14.37 -10.75
CA ARG A 197 26.13 -14.84 -9.47
C ARG A 197 24.98 -15.24 -8.53
N LYS A 198 25.15 -16.34 -7.83
CA LYS A 198 24.17 -16.86 -6.87
C LYS A 198 23.78 -15.82 -5.80
N GLU A 199 24.75 -15.08 -5.30
CA GLU A 199 24.55 -14.06 -4.27
C GLU A 199 23.66 -12.91 -4.76
N ASP A 200 23.83 -12.46 -6.02
CA ASP A 200 23.02 -11.39 -6.61
C ASP A 200 21.57 -11.87 -6.84
N ILE A 201 21.40 -13.14 -7.25
CA ILE A 201 20.07 -13.72 -7.42
C ILE A 201 19.37 -13.84 -6.06
N LEU A 202 20.02 -14.38 -5.04
CA LEU A 202 19.43 -14.52 -3.71
C LEU A 202 19.09 -13.16 -3.10
N LYS A 203 19.94 -12.14 -3.30
CA LYS A 203 19.62 -10.77 -2.90
C LYS A 203 18.33 -10.27 -3.57
N ALA A 204 18.18 -10.51 -4.88
CA ALA A 204 16.95 -10.11 -5.58
C ALA A 204 15.72 -10.86 -5.06
N LEU A 205 15.84 -12.15 -4.73
CA LEU A 205 14.76 -12.93 -4.13
C LEU A 205 14.39 -12.42 -2.73
N ALA A 206 15.39 -12.12 -1.88
CA ALA A 206 15.15 -11.57 -0.54
C ALA A 206 14.36 -10.25 -0.58
N GLU A 207 14.56 -9.44 -1.63
CA GLU A 207 13.84 -8.19 -1.82
C GLU A 207 12.48 -8.34 -2.52
N ARG A 208 12.33 -9.32 -3.44
CA ARG A 208 11.23 -9.31 -4.43
C ARG A 208 10.36 -10.55 -4.46
N SER A 209 10.75 -11.64 -3.78
CA SER A 209 9.95 -12.86 -3.77
C SER A 209 8.57 -12.65 -3.15
N ARG A 210 7.56 -13.34 -3.69
CA ARG A 210 6.24 -13.43 -3.08
C ARG A 210 6.29 -14.10 -1.71
N ASP A 211 7.24 -14.99 -1.49
CA ASP A 211 7.41 -15.69 -0.20
C ASP A 211 7.65 -14.72 0.96
N ASN A 212 8.17 -13.52 0.68
CA ASN A 212 8.34 -12.47 1.68
C ASN A 212 6.99 -12.09 2.36
N GLY A 213 5.91 -12.01 1.59
CA GLY A 213 4.56 -11.77 2.12
C GLY A 213 3.86 -13.02 2.66
N ARG A 214 4.41 -14.23 2.42
CA ARG A 214 3.75 -15.51 2.77
C ARG A 214 4.28 -16.16 4.02
N THR A 215 5.24 -15.52 4.70
CA THR A 215 5.70 -15.98 6.02
C THR A 215 4.54 -15.99 7.01
N PRO A 216 4.52 -16.96 7.96
CA PRO A 216 3.45 -17.02 8.95
C PRO A 216 3.41 -15.76 9.81
N MET A 217 2.21 -15.37 10.23
CA MET A 217 2.02 -14.29 11.22
C MET A 217 2.82 -14.56 12.50
N GLN A 218 3.52 -13.56 12.96
CA GLN A 218 4.40 -13.63 14.13
C GLN A 218 3.60 -13.26 15.39
N TRP A 219 3.05 -14.28 16.08
CA TRP A 219 2.24 -14.09 17.27
C TRP A 219 3.08 -13.96 18.55
N GLU A 220 4.16 -14.71 18.63
CA GLU A 220 5.03 -14.83 19.80
C GLU A 220 6.50 -14.88 19.39
N LYS A 221 7.41 -14.75 20.33
CA LYS A 221 8.86 -14.79 20.13
C LYS A 221 9.36 -16.00 19.30
N ASN A 222 8.67 -17.12 19.38
CA ASN A 222 8.98 -18.36 18.64
C ASN A 222 8.06 -18.55 17.42
N GLY A 223 7.34 -17.50 16.99
CA GLY A 223 6.39 -17.50 15.90
C GLY A 223 4.94 -17.68 16.35
N GLY A 224 4.60 -18.75 17.09
CA GLY A 224 3.27 -18.97 17.67
C GLY A 224 2.14 -19.33 16.69
N PHE A 225 2.40 -19.36 15.38
CA PHE A 225 1.40 -19.66 14.36
C PHE A 225 0.99 -21.13 14.35
N THR A 226 1.92 -22.04 14.58
CA THR A 226 1.69 -23.49 14.55
C THR A 226 2.54 -24.21 15.60
N LYS A 227 2.05 -25.37 16.06
CA LYS A 227 2.82 -26.32 16.89
C LYS A 227 3.67 -27.28 16.04
N GLY A 228 3.43 -27.36 14.74
CA GLY A 228 4.20 -28.15 13.78
C GLY A 228 5.21 -27.29 13.02
N SER A 229 5.81 -27.87 11.97
CA SER A 229 6.67 -27.12 11.04
C SER A 229 5.81 -26.28 10.13
N PRO A 230 6.04 -24.95 10.02
CA PRO A 230 5.32 -24.12 9.07
C PRO A 230 5.73 -24.46 7.63
N TRP A 231 4.83 -24.22 6.69
CA TRP A 231 5.11 -24.41 5.25
C TRP A 231 6.26 -23.54 4.74
N ILE A 232 6.29 -22.26 5.14
CA ILE A 232 7.41 -21.31 4.95
C ILE A 232 7.93 -20.96 6.34
N GLY A 233 9.24 -20.86 6.51
CA GLY A 233 9.86 -20.46 7.74
C GLY A 233 9.53 -19.02 8.16
N TYR A 234 9.76 -18.71 9.43
CA TYR A 234 9.71 -17.33 9.92
C TYR A 234 10.92 -16.54 9.44
N GLY A 235 10.78 -15.21 9.43
CA GLY A 235 11.91 -14.30 9.25
C GLY A 235 12.83 -14.27 10.48
N ASP A 236 14.00 -13.68 10.32
CA ASP A 236 15.02 -13.51 11.36
C ASP A 236 14.59 -12.54 12.46
N SER A 237 13.65 -11.63 12.17
CA SER A 237 13.09 -10.65 13.11
C SER A 237 12.01 -11.19 14.07
N VAL A 238 11.62 -12.48 13.98
CA VAL A 238 10.48 -13.04 14.74
C VAL A 238 10.62 -12.91 16.26
N SER A 239 11.85 -12.92 16.79
CA SER A 239 12.10 -12.76 18.22
C SER A 239 11.71 -11.39 18.75
N ASP A 240 11.77 -10.37 17.92
CA ASP A 240 11.59 -8.96 18.29
C ASP A 240 10.30 -8.36 17.73
N ILE A 241 9.91 -8.76 16.52
CA ILE A 241 8.71 -8.31 15.83
C ILE A 241 7.63 -9.39 15.96
N ASN A 242 6.76 -9.26 16.95
CA ASN A 242 5.63 -10.16 17.14
C ASN A 242 4.51 -9.49 17.95
N VAL A 243 3.30 -10.04 17.88
CA VAL A 243 2.13 -9.50 18.57
C VAL A 243 2.35 -9.39 20.07
N ALA A 244 2.86 -10.46 20.72
CA ALA A 244 3.04 -10.49 22.17
C ALA A 244 4.01 -9.40 22.68
N ALA A 245 5.02 -9.06 21.91
CA ALA A 245 5.94 -7.97 22.24
C ALA A 245 5.30 -6.58 22.15
N GLN A 246 4.26 -6.43 21.32
CA GLN A 246 3.64 -5.13 21.03
C GLN A 246 2.29 -4.90 21.73
N GLU A 247 1.63 -5.97 22.19
CA GLU A 247 0.26 -5.92 22.72
C GLU A 247 0.09 -4.90 23.86
N ASN A 248 1.05 -4.86 24.79
CA ASN A 248 1.01 -4.00 25.98
C ASN A 248 1.95 -2.80 25.89
N GLU A 249 2.60 -2.59 24.76
CA GLU A 249 3.48 -1.44 24.52
C GLU A 249 2.66 -0.31 23.94
N GLU A 250 2.44 0.76 24.71
CA GLU A 250 1.55 1.87 24.34
C GLU A 250 1.92 2.51 23.00
N ASP A 251 3.22 2.70 22.75
CA ASP A 251 3.77 3.29 21.54
C ASP A 251 4.12 2.24 20.46
N SER A 252 3.51 1.05 20.49
CA SER A 252 3.75 0.02 19.49
C SER A 252 3.09 0.34 18.15
N ILE A 253 3.57 -0.31 17.07
CA ILE A 253 2.94 -0.25 15.74
C ILE A 253 1.52 -0.82 15.84
N LEU A 254 1.32 -1.92 16.57
CA LEU A 254 0.02 -2.57 16.77
C LEU A 254 -1.01 -1.61 17.38
N ASN A 255 -0.64 -0.91 18.44
CA ASN A 255 -1.54 0.04 19.09
C ASN A 255 -1.77 1.29 18.22
N PHE A 256 -0.78 1.68 17.43
CA PHE A 256 -0.96 2.73 16.43
C PHE A 256 -1.98 2.32 15.35
N TYR A 257 -1.92 1.11 14.79
CA TYR A 257 -2.93 0.60 13.85
C TYR A 257 -4.33 0.56 14.47
N ARG A 258 -4.46 0.13 15.74
CA ARG A 258 -5.73 0.19 16.48
C ARG A 258 -6.28 1.60 16.51
N LYS A 259 -5.43 2.60 16.74
CA LYS A 259 -5.79 4.02 16.74
C LYS A 259 -6.22 4.50 15.35
N MET A 260 -5.51 4.11 14.29
CA MET A 260 -5.90 4.44 12.91
C MET A 260 -7.28 3.90 12.56
N VAL A 261 -7.60 2.66 12.94
CA VAL A 261 -8.94 2.07 12.75
C VAL A 261 -10.00 2.87 13.53
N GLN A 262 -9.71 3.33 14.75
CA GLN A 262 -10.64 4.16 15.53
C GLN A 262 -10.88 5.52 14.87
N TYR A 263 -9.85 6.17 14.33
CA TYR A 263 -10.03 7.41 13.57
C TYR A 263 -11.00 7.20 12.39
N ARG A 264 -10.82 6.15 11.60
CA ARG A 264 -11.74 5.86 10.49
C ARG A 264 -13.18 5.59 10.94
N LYS A 265 -13.37 4.87 12.04
CA LYS A 265 -14.71 4.60 12.58
C LYS A 265 -15.41 5.88 13.05
N ASN A 266 -14.67 6.76 13.71
CA ASN A 266 -15.25 7.88 14.46
C ASN A 266 -15.24 9.22 13.70
N ARG A 267 -14.42 9.35 12.65
CA ARG A 267 -14.28 10.62 11.91
C ARG A 267 -14.85 10.50 10.49
N LYS A 268 -15.94 11.21 10.29
CA LYS A 268 -16.67 11.22 9.01
C LYS A 268 -15.81 11.77 7.87
N ILE A 269 -15.01 12.79 8.12
CA ILE A 269 -14.12 13.39 7.13
C ILE A 269 -13.15 12.37 6.51
N ILE A 270 -12.67 11.38 7.26
CA ILE A 270 -11.78 10.35 6.73
C ILE A 270 -12.51 9.43 5.75
N ARG A 271 -13.79 9.13 6.01
CA ARG A 271 -14.59 8.24 5.16
C ARG A 271 -15.19 8.93 3.96
N GLU A 272 -15.69 10.16 4.14
CA GLU A 272 -16.57 10.84 3.18
C GLU A 272 -15.96 12.14 2.63
N GLY A 273 -14.92 12.68 3.27
CA GLY A 273 -14.26 13.91 2.82
C GLY A 273 -13.63 13.76 1.44
N GLU A 274 -13.60 14.84 0.71
CA GLU A 274 -12.84 14.94 -0.54
C GLU A 274 -11.34 14.84 -0.26
N ILE A 275 -10.58 14.39 -1.27
CA ILE A 275 -9.12 14.31 -1.22
C ILE A 275 -8.52 15.21 -2.31
N SER A 276 -7.46 15.94 -1.96
CA SER A 276 -6.68 16.77 -2.88
C SER A 276 -5.21 16.69 -2.51
N PHE A 277 -4.37 16.35 -3.47
CA PHE A 277 -2.93 16.24 -3.25
C PHE A 277 -2.22 17.57 -3.37
N GLN A 278 -1.23 17.79 -2.49
CA GLN A 278 -0.41 19.00 -2.43
C GLN A 278 1.05 18.66 -2.75
N ASP A 279 1.78 19.59 -3.34
CA ASP A 279 3.21 19.44 -3.55
C ASP A 279 3.99 20.02 -2.36
N CYS A 280 4.60 19.14 -1.60
CA CYS A 280 5.40 19.46 -0.42
C CYS A 280 6.85 18.95 -0.54
N GLY A 281 7.35 18.84 -1.76
CA GLY A 281 8.71 18.36 -2.03
C GLY A 281 8.76 16.94 -2.59
N GLU A 282 9.92 16.57 -3.09
CA GLU A 282 10.11 15.35 -3.89
C GLU A 282 9.78 14.06 -3.11
N LYS A 283 10.17 13.99 -1.83
CA LYS A 283 10.03 12.80 -0.98
C LYS A 283 8.85 12.85 -0.01
N VAL A 284 8.11 13.95 0.00
CA VAL A 284 6.94 14.11 0.87
C VAL A 284 5.67 13.87 0.07
N LEU A 285 4.90 12.86 0.46
CA LEU A 285 3.54 12.66 -0.01
C LEU A 285 2.61 13.45 0.90
N ALA A 286 1.86 14.38 0.32
CA ALA A 286 0.97 15.26 1.05
C ALA A 286 -0.40 15.34 0.40
N TYR A 287 -1.45 15.30 1.22
CA TYR A 287 -2.82 15.48 0.76
C TYR A 287 -3.73 16.05 1.84
N GLU A 288 -4.74 16.79 1.42
CA GLU A 288 -5.81 17.27 2.28
C GLU A 288 -7.02 16.35 2.20
N ARG A 289 -7.78 16.28 3.30
CA ARG A 289 -9.15 15.76 3.35
C ARG A 289 -10.05 16.92 3.75
N ILE A 290 -11.17 17.09 3.05
CA ILE A 290 -12.08 18.23 3.28
C ILE A 290 -13.51 17.72 3.38
N LEU A 291 -14.21 18.09 4.46
CA LEU A 291 -15.64 17.83 4.63
C LEU A 291 -16.32 19.07 5.27
N GLY A 292 -16.99 19.85 4.44
CA GLY A 292 -17.54 21.14 4.88
C GLY A 292 -16.46 22.08 5.35
N LYS A 293 -16.44 22.41 6.66
CA LYS A 293 -15.45 23.30 7.30
C LYS A 293 -14.33 22.54 8.03
N GLU A 294 -14.42 21.22 8.07
CA GLU A 294 -13.39 20.36 8.67
C GLU A 294 -12.32 20.05 7.63
N LYS A 295 -11.05 20.23 7.99
CA LYS A 295 -9.92 19.90 7.15
C LYS A 295 -8.91 19.04 7.90
N LEU A 296 -8.31 18.08 7.21
CA LEU A 296 -7.13 17.36 7.64
C LEU A 296 -6.04 17.53 6.57
N PHE A 297 -4.82 17.73 7.02
CA PHE A 297 -3.65 17.75 6.15
C PHE A 297 -2.70 16.64 6.58
N VAL A 298 -2.50 15.68 5.70
CA VAL A 298 -1.66 14.49 5.93
C VAL A 298 -0.36 14.65 5.19
N LEU A 299 0.76 14.50 5.88
CA LEU A 299 2.10 14.62 5.32
C LEU A 299 2.91 13.40 5.72
N CYS A 300 3.57 12.76 4.76
CA CYS A 300 4.37 11.54 4.94
C CYS A 300 5.72 11.70 4.25
N ASN A 301 6.80 11.69 5.02
CA ASN A 301 8.17 11.77 4.49
C ASN A 301 8.71 10.36 4.18
N PHE A 302 8.85 10.02 2.91
CA PHE A 302 9.42 8.74 2.44
C PHE A 302 10.95 8.79 2.33
N SER A 303 11.64 9.43 3.28
CA SER A 303 13.09 9.62 3.25
C SER A 303 13.72 9.35 4.61
N GLU A 304 14.92 8.80 4.60
CA GLU A 304 15.79 8.68 5.77
C GLU A 304 16.41 10.01 6.22
N ASN A 305 16.14 11.09 5.48
CA ASN A 305 16.57 12.44 5.78
C ASN A 305 15.37 13.31 6.16
N PRO A 306 15.54 14.36 6.94
CA PRO A 306 14.51 15.36 7.16
C PRO A 306 14.03 15.96 5.83
N SER A 307 12.77 16.41 5.78
CA SER A 307 12.24 17.11 4.63
C SER A 307 12.84 18.52 4.49
N GLU A 308 12.65 19.11 3.32
CA GLU A 308 12.76 20.55 3.17
C GLU A 308 11.67 21.25 3.99
N GLN A 309 11.76 22.57 4.12
CA GLN A 309 10.74 23.37 4.78
C GLN A 309 9.43 23.32 4.00
N ILE A 310 8.36 22.93 4.68
CA ILE A 310 7.00 22.86 4.14
C ILE A 310 6.24 24.06 4.68
N VAL A 311 5.74 24.91 3.78
CA VAL A 311 4.85 26.03 4.16
C VAL A 311 3.43 25.48 4.17
N LEU A 312 2.81 25.51 5.37
CA LEU A 312 1.43 25.07 5.53
C LEU A 312 0.46 26.09 4.94
N PRO A 313 -0.66 25.65 4.36
CA PRO A 313 -1.73 26.55 3.93
C PRO A 313 -2.22 27.42 5.08
N GLU A 314 -2.57 28.68 4.79
CA GLU A 314 -3.18 29.55 5.78
C GLU A 314 -4.60 29.07 6.10
N GLU A 315 -4.89 28.91 7.41
CA GLU A 315 -6.21 28.56 7.93
C GLU A 315 -6.61 29.58 9.01
N GLU A 316 -7.86 30.01 9.00
CA GLU A 316 -8.37 31.01 9.95
C GLU A 316 -8.19 30.61 11.43
N THR A 317 -8.30 29.32 11.72
CA THR A 317 -8.14 28.78 13.08
C THR A 317 -6.76 28.21 13.36
N GLY A 318 -5.87 28.23 12.34
CA GLY A 318 -4.57 27.57 12.38
C GLY A 318 -4.68 26.05 12.32
N TRP A 319 -3.53 25.39 12.33
CA TRP A 319 -3.40 23.93 12.33
C TRP A 319 -3.06 23.43 13.73
N THR A 320 -3.61 22.28 14.11
CA THR A 320 -3.24 21.51 15.31
C THR A 320 -2.87 20.11 14.94
N ILE A 321 -1.92 19.49 15.67
CA ILE A 321 -1.53 18.11 15.44
C ILE A 321 -2.63 17.18 15.93
N LEU A 322 -3.17 16.37 15.03
CA LEU A 322 -4.10 15.30 15.39
C LEU A 322 -3.33 14.01 15.70
N GLU A 323 -2.30 13.72 14.93
CA GLU A 323 -1.50 12.49 15.06
C GLU A 323 -0.08 12.68 14.52
N ASP A 324 0.89 11.98 15.13
CA ASP A 324 2.29 11.95 14.75
C ASP A 324 2.80 10.49 14.84
N SER A 325 3.58 10.04 13.87
CA SER A 325 4.20 8.71 13.89
C SER A 325 5.32 8.58 14.91
N TYR A 326 5.85 9.70 15.39
CA TYR A 326 6.82 9.75 16.49
C TYR A 326 6.11 9.99 17.82
N THR A 327 6.67 9.45 18.89
CA THR A 327 6.13 9.60 20.25
C THR A 327 6.27 11.03 20.77
N GLU A 328 7.41 11.65 20.50
CA GLU A 328 7.64 13.05 20.85
C GLU A 328 7.16 13.93 19.68
N CYS A 329 6.04 14.58 19.84
CA CYS A 329 5.54 15.52 18.84
C CYS A 329 6.60 16.58 18.50
N ASN A 330 6.81 16.81 17.21
CA ASN A 330 7.58 17.95 16.75
C ASN A 330 6.94 19.24 17.28
N HIS A 331 7.79 20.18 17.66
CA HIS A 331 7.29 21.49 18.04
C HIS A 331 6.47 22.05 16.87
N PHE A 332 5.27 22.49 17.17
CA PHE A 332 4.42 23.18 16.21
C PHE A 332 5.17 24.37 15.65
N PRO A 333 5.26 24.52 14.36
CA PRO A 333 6.12 25.51 13.75
C PRO A 333 5.64 26.91 14.14
N GLU A 334 6.55 27.69 14.68
CA GLU A 334 6.40 29.13 14.65
C GLU A 334 6.28 29.53 13.17
N ARG A 335 5.18 30.19 12.76
CA ARG A 335 4.96 30.76 11.42
C ARG A 335 4.52 29.80 10.29
N ASN A 336 3.68 28.79 10.53
CA ASN A 336 3.17 27.91 9.47
C ASN A 336 4.25 27.20 8.63
N VAL A 337 5.41 26.89 9.20
CA VAL A 337 6.49 26.17 8.54
C VAL A 337 6.77 24.88 9.32
N LEU A 338 6.80 23.75 8.62
CA LEU A 338 7.07 22.42 9.17
C LEU A 338 8.28 21.79 8.50
N ILE A 339 9.10 21.05 9.25
CA ILE A 339 10.13 20.17 8.73
C ILE A 339 9.84 18.78 9.31
N LEU A 340 9.59 17.82 8.43
CA LEU A 340 9.37 16.43 8.84
C LEU A 340 10.69 15.75 9.13
N ARG A 341 10.71 14.94 10.19
CA ARG A 341 11.81 14.02 10.53
C ARG A 341 11.92 12.88 9.51
N PRO A 342 12.98 12.09 9.53
CA PRO A 342 13.07 10.89 8.70
C PRO A 342 11.86 9.96 8.92
N TYR A 343 11.24 9.53 7.83
CA TYR A 343 10.05 8.66 7.84
C TYR A 343 8.90 9.14 8.74
N GLU A 344 8.79 10.44 8.98
CA GLU A 344 7.69 10.99 9.76
C GLU A 344 6.41 11.06 8.95
N GLY A 345 5.32 10.58 9.57
CA GLY A 345 3.96 10.86 9.17
C GLY A 345 3.30 11.78 10.19
N ILE A 346 2.66 12.85 9.73
CA ILE A 346 1.90 13.76 10.58
C ILE A 346 0.53 14.05 9.99
N VAL A 347 -0.49 14.14 10.84
CA VAL A 347 -1.82 14.61 10.47
C VAL A 347 -2.11 15.88 11.24
N LEU A 348 -2.36 16.94 10.51
CA LEU A 348 -2.81 18.20 11.04
C LEU A 348 -4.32 18.34 10.87
N GLU A 349 -5.00 18.98 11.81
CA GLU A 349 -6.41 19.32 11.68
C GLU A 349 -6.65 20.81 11.84
N SER A 350 -7.58 21.33 11.05
CA SER A 350 -8.15 22.67 11.19
C SER A 350 -9.67 22.56 11.26
N ARG A 351 -10.26 23.23 12.26
CA ARG A 351 -11.71 23.31 12.48
C ARG A 351 -12.07 24.73 12.81
N GLU A 352 -13.12 25.26 12.20
CA GLU A 352 -13.70 26.48 12.70
C GLU A 352 -14.18 26.25 14.15
N LYS A 353 -13.84 27.16 15.05
CA LYS A 353 -14.41 27.18 16.39
C LYS A 353 -15.90 27.49 16.26
N ILE A 354 -16.73 26.58 16.75
CA ILE A 354 -18.19 26.77 16.90
C ILE A 354 -18.47 27.86 17.89
#